data_52b83907cf68171f4e8ec6d8f82a5b29
#
_entry.id   52b83907cf68171f4e8ec6d8f82a5b29
#
_cell.length_a   1.000
_cell.length_b   1.000
_cell.length_c   1.000
_cell.angle_alpha   90.00
_cell.angle_beta   90.00
_cell.angle_gamma   90.00
#
_symmetry.space_group_name_H-M   'P 1'
#
loop_
_entity.id
_entity.type
_entity.pdbx_description
1 polymer ?
#
loop_
_entity_poly.entity_id
_entity_poly.type
_entity_poly.pdbx_seq_one_letter_code
_entity_poly.pdbx_strand_id
1 'polypeptide(L)'
;MFQRLKNILIGEPLTHDDSGDEHLLSKIQALAMLSSDALSSIAYGPEQVVLVLTAVSSAAIWWSIPIGLLVLVLLASLTISYRQVIKAYPQGGGAYMVTTENLSPKFGLIAGGSLLVDYMLTVAVSVASGADAITSALPFLHPFNLEISMILVLVLMVMNLRGMRESAKSLMIPVYLFIVSTLFLLGFGFFQILTGHMPYAATAHLGQPITGVSLILILRAFTSGSASLTGVEAISNAVPFFKKPKAKNAASTLFIMSSILGAMFAGITFLNWWTGITPHAGVTILSQMAREILGQSWIGSILFYVFQFSTAMILAVAANTGFSAFPMLSFNMAKNKYMPHMYLEKGARMGYSNGILTLAIGAITLLFIFRGNTERLIPLYTIGVFIPFALSQTGMVIHWIREYG
;
A
#
# COMPACT_ATOMS: atom_id res chain seq x y z
N MET A 1 -9.09 -9.91 37.61
CA MET A 1 -9.73 -10.04 36.29
C MET A 1 -9.00 -9.21 35.23
N PHE A 2 -8.76 -7.92 35.42
CA PHE A 2 -8.08 -7.02 34.47
C PHE A 2 -6.64 -7.47 34.09
N GLN A 3 -5.83 -7.90 35.07
CA GLN A 3 -4.48 -8.42 34.83
C GLN A 3 -4.47 -9.73 34.04
N ARG A 4 -5.42 -10.63 34.27
CA ARG A 4 -5.57 -11.86 33.46
C ARG A 4 -5.95 -11.54 32.01
N LEU A 5 -6.87 -10.60 31.81
CA LEU A 5 -7.26 -10.14 30.47
C LEU A 5 -6.09 -9.46 29.76
N LYS A 6 -5.32 -8.64 30.48
CA LYS A 6 -4.09 -8.01 29.98
C LYS A 6 -3.04 -9.06 29.57
N ASN A 7 -2.82 -10.09 30.39
CA ASN A 7 -1.86 -11.16 30.07
C ASN A 7 -2.34 -12.05 28.91
N ILE A 8 -3.66 -12.24 28.76
CA ILE A 8 -4.24 -12.95 27.62
C ILE A 8 -4.10 -12.13 26.32
N LEU A 9 -4.34 -10.81 26.38
CA LEU A 9 -4.29 -9.93 25.20
C LEU A 9 -2.86 -9.49 24.82
N ILE A 10 -2.00 -9.18 25.80
CA ILE A 10 -0.68 -8.58 25.58
C ILE A 10 0.45 -9.60 25.81
N GLY A 11 0.23 -10.63 26.64
CA GLY A 11 1.24 -11.59 27.09
C GLY A 11 2.03 -11.12 28.31
N GLU A 12 2.92 -11.99 28.81
CA GLU A 12 3.80 -11.68 29.94
C GLU A 12 4.90 -10.68 29.56
N PRO A 13 5.33 -9.79 30.49
CA PRO A 13 6.45 -8.87 30.24
C PRO A 13 7.73 -9.59 29.85
N LEU A 14 8.43 -9.09 28.84
CA LEU A 14 9.75 -9.58 28.45
C LEU A 14 10.81 -9.00 29.41
N THR A 15 11.61 -9.86 30.01
CA THR A 15 12.64 -9.50 31.01
C THR A 15 14.02 -9.26 30.43
N HIS A 16 14.28 -9.64 29.17
CA HIS A 16 15.55 -9.43 28.49
C HIS A 16 15.33 -8.79 27.12
N ASP A 17 16.16 -7.81 26.82
CA ASP A 17 16.30 -7.21 25.50
C ASP A 17 17.15 -8.18 24.65
N ASP A 18 16.49 -9.12 23.96
CA ASP A 18 17.09 -9.95 22.92
C ASP A 18 17.37 -9.13 21.64
N SER A 19 17.79 -7.87 21.80
CA SER A 19 18.22 -6.98 20.72
C SER A 19 19.64 -7.32 20.20
N GLY A 20 20.17 -8.47 20.58
CA GLY A 20 21.39 -9.02 20.04
C GLY A 20 21.20 -9.53 18.61
N ASP A 21 21.89 -8.92 17.68
CA ASP A 21 21.92 -9.09 16.23
C ASP A 21 20.70 -8.53 15.50
N GLU A 22 20.79 -7.26 15.11
CA GLU A 22 20.02 -6.69 13.99
C GLU A 22 20.23 -7.60 12.77
N HIS A 23 19.26 -8.47 12.49
CA HIS A 23 19.29 -9.34 11.31
C HIS A 23 19.18 -8.46 10.06
N LEU A 24 20.33 -8.11 9.50
CA LEU A 24 20.42 -7.34 8.27
C LEU A 24 19.71 -8.07 7.14
N LEU A 25 18.84 -7.35 6.43
CA LEU A 25 17.99 -7.88 5.38
C LEU A 25 18.78 -8.12 4.09
N SER A 26 18.60 -9.28 3.48
CA SER A 26 18.95 -9.50 2.08
C SER A 26 17.97 -8.76 1.17
N LYS A 27 18.30 -8.56 -0.11
CA LYS A 27 17.40 -7.91 -1.08
C LYS A 27 16.04 -8.61 -1.18
N ILE A 28 16.02 -9.95 -1.15
CA ILE A 28 14.79 -10.75 -1.24
C ILE A 28 13.92 -10.54 0.02
N GLN A 29 14.51 -10.59 1.20
CA GLN A 29 13.80 -10.33 2.45
C GLN A 29 13.31 -8.88 2.53
N ALA A 30 14.16 -7.93 2.14
CA ALA A 30 13.80 -6.52 2.11
C ALA A 30 12.67 -6.24 1.11
N LEU A 31 12.68 -6.87 -0.06
CA LEU A 31 11.59 -6.77 -1.02
C LEU A 31 10.27 -7.24 -0.39
N ALA A 32 10.25 -8.38 0.27
CA ALA A 32 9.03 -8.87 0.91
C ALA A 32 8.55 -7.99 2.06
N MET A 33 9.46 -7.54 2.93
CA MET A 33 9.08 -6.77 4.13
C MET A 33 8.71 -5.32 3.84
N LEU A 34 9.40 -4.68 2.88
CA LEU A 34 9.29 -3.23 2.65
C LEU A 34 8.44 -2.88 1.44
N SER A 35 8.09 -3.87 0.61
CA SER A 35 7.30 -3.63 -0.61
C SER A 35 5.85 -4.08 -0.47
N SER A 36 5.46 -4.69 0.64
CA SER A 36 4.09 -5.21 0.82
C SER A 36 3.04 -4.11 0.66
N ASP A 37 3.29 -2.93 1.21
CA ASP A 37 2.40 -1.78 1.10
C ASP A 37 2.30 -1.29 -0.36
N ALA A 38 3.44 -1.07 -1.02
CA ALA A 38 3.44 -0.65 -2.42
C ALA A 38 2.80 -1.70 -3.35
N LEU A 39 3.13 -2.98 -3.19
CA LEU A 39 2.61 -4.04 -4.07
C LEU A 39 1.13 -4.36 -3.81
N SER A 40 0.66 -4.24 -2.57
CA SER A 40 -0.76 -4.44 -2.24
C SER A 40 -1.67 -3.38 -2.85
N SER A 41 -1.15 -2.17 -3.10
CA SER A 41 -1.91 -1.07 -3.71
C SER A 41 -2.39 -1.39 -5.13
N ILE A 42 -1.80 -2.40 -5.78
CA ILE A 42 -2.28 -2.95 -7.04
C ILE A 42 -3.69 -3.54 -6.93
N ALA A 43 -4.07 -4.01 -5.77
CA ALA A 43 -5.40 -4.58 -5.55
C ALA A 43 -6.53 -3.54 -5.69
N TYR A 44 -6.24 -2.26 -5.45
CA TYR A 44 -7.26 -1.21 -5.52
C TYR A 44 -6.91 -0.05 -6.47
N GLY A 45 -5.62 0.24 -6.70
CA GLY A 45 -5.21 1.43 -7.42
C GLY A 45 -5.66 1.52 -8.88
N PRO A 46 -5.45 0.51 -9.73
CA PRO A 46 -5.98 0.50 -11.10
C PRO A 46 -7.50 0.58 -11.12
N GLU A 47 -8.18 -0.07 -10.18
CA GLU A 47 -9.63 -0.02 -10.00
C GLU A 47 -10.14 1.41 -9.77
N GLN A 48 -9.41 2.22 -8.98
CA GLN A 48 -9.82 3.60 -8.70
C GLN A 48 -9.82 4.49 -9.94
N VAL A 49 -8.92 4.26 -10.89
CA VAL A 49 -8.97 4.96 -12.19
C VAL A 49 -10.28 4.67 -12.90
N VAL A 50 -10.64 3.40 -12.97
CA VAL A 50 -11.86 2.95 -13.65
C VAL A 50 -13.11 3.46 -12.94
N LEU A 51 -13.17 3.36 -11.60
CA LEU A 51 -14.30 3.86 -10.80
C LEU A 51 -14.57 5.35 -11.04
N VAL A 52 -13.52 6.18 -11.05
CA VAL A 52 -13.65 7.61 -11.30
C VAL A 52 -14.13 7.89 -12.73
N LEU A 53 -13.62 7.17 -13.72
CA LEU A 53 -13.99 7.34 -15.12
C LEU A 53 -15.43 6.89 -15.38
N THR A 54 -15.80 5.70 -14.91
CA THR A 54 -17.11 5.10 -15.13
C THR A 54 -18.23 5.77 -14.36
N ALA A 55 -17.92 6.54 -13.30
CA ALA A 55 -18.89 7.38 -12.61
C ALA A 55 -19.51 8.45 -13.52
N VAL A 56 -18.83 8.83 -14.61
CA VAL A 56 -19.36 9.78 -15.62
C VAL A 56 -19.97 9.02 -16.80
N SER A 57 -19.24 8.04 -17.33
CA SER A 57 -19.72 7.18 -18.43
C SER A 57 -18.84 5.95 -18.54
N SER A 58 -19.44 4.80 -18.87
CA SER A 58 -18.68 3.58 -19.18
C SER A 58 -17.70 3.77 -20.34
N ALA A 59 -18.05 4.58 -21.33
CA ALA A 59 -17.18 4.91 -22.45
C ALA A 59 -15.95 5.76 -22.06
N ALA A 60 -15.92 6.36 -20.88
CA ALA A 60 -14.74 7.10 -20.39
C ALA A 60 -13.58 6.19 -20.02
N ILE A 61 -13.80 4.88 -19.89
CA ILE A 61 -12.74 3.89 -19.58
C ILE A 61 -11.61 3.89 -20.64
N TRP A 62 -11.88 4.39 -21.86
CA TRP A 62 -10.86 4.60 -22.88
C TRP A 62 -9.69 5.46 -22.41
N TRP A 63 -9.93 6.34 -21.44
CA TRP A 63 -8.93 7.22 -20.85
C TRP A 63 -8.08 6.53 -19.78
N SER A 64 -8.39 5.28 -19.40
CA SER A 64 -7.62 4.53 -18.41
C SER A 64 -6.17 4.30 -18.87
N ILE A 65 -5.94 4.08 -20.18
CA ILE A 65 -4.59 3.86 -20.73
C ILE A 65 -3.72 5.13 -20.64
N PRO A 66 -4.11 6.31 -21.20
CA PRO A 66 -3.29 7.50 -21.06
C PRO A 66 -3.12 7.94 -19.60
N ILE A 67 -4.14 7.79 -18.75
CA ILE A 67 -4.02 8.07 -17.31
C ILE A 67 -3.05 7.08 -16.64
N GLY A 68 -3.16 5.80 -16.97
CA GLY A 68 -2.23 4.78 -16.47
C GLY A 68 -0.77 5.07 -16.87
N LEU A 69 -0.54 5.53 -18.08
CA LEU A 69 0.80 5.97 -18.52
C LEU A 69 1.32 7.15 -17.69
N LEU A 70 0.47 8.13 -17.35
CA LEU A 70 0.86 9.24 -16.47
C LEU A 70 1.23 8.75 -15.06
N VAL A 71 0.49 7.77 -14.52
CA VAL A 71 0.82 7.14 -13.22
C VAL A 71 2.18 6.41 -13.30
N LEU A 72 2.46 5.70 -14.39
CA LEU A 72 3.75 5.04 -14.61
C LEU A 72 4.91 6.02 -14.75
N VAL A 73 4.70 7.17 -15.41
CA VAL A 73 5.70 8.25 -15.48
C VAL A 73 5.98 8.81 -14.08
N LEU A 74 4.94 9.00 -13.27
CA LEU A 74 5.10 9.44 -11.89
C LEU A 74 5.86 8.39 -11.05
N LEU A 75 5.57 7.09 -11.21
CA LEU A 75 6.31 6.00 -10.56
C LEU A 75 7.80 6.03 -10.93
N ALA A 76 8.11 6.19 -12.20
CA ALA A 76 9.49 6.29 -12.67
C ALA A 76 10.21 7.51 -12.06
N SER A 77 9.55 8.66 -12.02
CA SER A 77 10.06 9.90 -11.42
C SER A 77 10.33 9.72 -9.92
N LEU A 78 9.39 9.15 -9.17
CA LEU A 78 9.55 8.84 -7.74
C LEU A 78 10.70 7.84 -7.51
N THR A 79 10.80 6.80 -8.33
CA THR A 79 11.87 5.81 -8.23
C THR A 79 13.25 6.45 -8.40
N ILE A 80 13.42 7.32 -9.40
CA ILE A 80 14.67 8.05 -9.64
C ILE A 80 14.98 8.96 -8.45
N SER A 81 13.98 9.67 -7.96
CA SER A 81 14.15 10.61 -6.85
C SER A 81 14.50 9.89 -5.53
N TYR A 82 13.78 8.83 -5.16
CA TYR A 82 14.10 8.06 -3.95
C TYR A 82 15.45 7.34 -4.02
N ARG A 83 15.95 7.00 -5.20
CA ARG A 83 17.35 6.54 -5.35
C ARG A 83 18.35 7.62 -4.97
N GLN A 84 18.04 8.89 -5.21
CA GLN A 84 18.87 10.02 -4.77
C GLN A 84 18.78 10.19 -3.25
N VAL A 85 17.57 10.11 -2.66
CA VAL A 85 17.38 10.13 -1.20
C VAL A 85 18.22 9.03 -0.53
N ILE A 86 18.21 7.80 -1.04
CA ILE A 86 18.99 6.67 -0.51
C ILE A 86 20.50 6.97 -0.53
N LYS A 87 20.99 7.70 -1.53
CA LYS A 87 22.40 8.09 -1.62
C LYS A 87 22.76 9.22 -0.64
N ALA A 88 21.89 10.23 -0.53
CA ALA A 88 22.11 11.39 0.33
C ALA A 88 21.93 11.04 1.81
N TYR A 89 21.01 10.10 2.13
CA TYR A 89 20.65 9.73 3.50
C TYR A 89 20.86 8.22 3.76
N PRO A 90 22.10 7.71 3.79
CA PRO A 90 22.38 6.28 4.00
C PRO A 90 21.99 5.79 5.39
N GLN A 91 21.76 6.66 6.35
CA GLN A 91 21.22 6.40 7.68
C GLN A 91 19.68 6.28 7.72
N GLY A 92 19.01 6.36 6.57
CA GLY A 92 17.56 6.40 6.44
C GLY A 92 17.04 7.84 6.38
N GLY A 93 16.43 8.21 5.27
CA GLY A 93 15.91 9.56 5.02
C GLY A 93 14.41 9.55 4.82
N GLY A 94 13.63 9.44 5.90
CA GLY A 94 12.17 9.60 5.82
C GLY A 94 11.77 11.03 5.45
N ALA A 95 10.58 11.18 4.87
CA ALA A 95 10.08 12.50 4.45
C ALA A 95 10.09 13.52 5.57
N TYR A 96 9.81 13.11 6.82
CA TYR A 96 9.93 13.96 8.00
C TYR A 96 11.35 14.51 8.20
N MET A 97 12.37 13.64 8.10
CA MET A 97 13.76 14.02 8.33
C MET A 97 14.29 14.91 7.19
N VAL A 98 14.11 14.48 5.94
CA VAL A 98 14.54 15.23 4.75
C VAL A 98 13.94 16.63 4.73
N THR A 99 12.64 16.74 5.05
CA THR A 99 11.93 18.01 5.07
C THR A 99 12.41 18.91 6.23
N THR A 100 12.64 18.33 7.41
CA THR A 100 13.11 19.10 8.59
C THR A 100 14.49 19.69 8.34
N GLU A 101 15.41 18.92 7.76
CA GLU A 101 16.80 19.34 7.55
C GLU A 101 16.96 20.34 6.39
N ASN A 102 16.20 20.15 5.30
CA ASN A 102 16.41 20.96 4.09
C ASN A 102 15.48 22.15 3.96
N LEU A 103 14.25 22.07 4.48
CA LEU A 103 13.29 23.17 4.43
C LEU A 103 13.28 23.92 5.78
N SER A 104 12.58 23.36 6.76
CA SER A 104 12.59 23.87 8.14
C SER A 104 11.85 22.91 9.07
N PRO A 105 12.02 23.04 10.42
CA PRO A 105 11.25 22.26 11.39
C PRO A 105 9.73 22.38 11.25
N LYS A 106 9.21 23.52 10.78
CA LYS A 106 7.77 23.73 10.57
C LYS A 106 7.25 22.85 9.42
N PHE A 107 7.95 22.82 8.30
CA PHE A 107 7.59 21.95 7.18
C PHE A 107 7.80 20.47 7.52
N GLY A 108 8.83 20.14 8.30
CA GLY A 108 9.02 18.79 8.84
C GLY A 108 7.82 18.36 9.69
N LEU A 109 7.27 19.26 10.51
CA LEU A 109 6.10 18.97 11.32
C LEU A 109 4.85 18.72 10.47
N ILE A 110 4.66 19.46 9.37
CA ILE A 110 3.57 19.21 8.42
C ILE A 110 3.76 17.83 7.76
N ALA A 111 4.96 17.52 7.31
CA ALA A 111 5.27 16.21 6.71
C ALA A 111 5.05 15.06 7.71
N GLY A 112 5.52 15.21 8.95
CA GLY A 112 5.32 14.21 10.00
C GLY A 112 3.86 14.01 10.39
N GLY A 113 3.10 15.09 10.53
CA GLY A 113 1.66 15.04 10.81
C GLY A 113 0.87 14.36 9.68
N SER A 114 1.18 14.70 8.42
CA SER A 114 0.58 14.04 7.25
C SER A 114 0.92 12.54 7.21
N LEU A 115 2.17 12.15 7.52
CA LEU A 115 2.56 10.73 7.58
C LEU A 115 1.82 9.97 8.68
N LEU A 116 1.56 10.59 9.84
CA LEU A 116 0.77 9.94 10.90
C LEU A 116 -0.67 9.65 10.42
N VAL A 117 -1.29 10.61 9.73
CA VAL A 117 -2.61 10.42 9.14
C VAL A 117 -2.56 9.38 8.02
N ASP A 118 -1.52 9.43 7.19
CA ASP A 118 -1.28 8.48 6.12
C ASP A 118 -1.19 7.02 6.62
N TYR A 119 -0.44 6.76 7.70
CA TYR A 119 -0.39 5.41 8.29
C TYR A 119 -1.74 4.94 8.84
N MET A 120 -2.57 5.83 9.39
CA MET A 120 -3.94 5.46 9.79
C MET A 120 -4.78 5.08 8.58
N LEU A 121 -4.66 5.84 7.49
CA LEU A 121 -5.37 5.58 6.24
C LEU A 121 -4.84 4.34 5.52
N THR A 122 -3.53 4.09 5.54
CA THR A 122 -2.90 2.84 5.04
C THR A 122 -3.55 1.63 5.70
N VAL A 123 -3.67 1.63 7.03
CA VAL A 123 -4.34 0.52 7.75
C VAL A 123 -5.80 0.41 7.33
N ALA A 124 -6.55 1.52 7.35
CA ALA A 124 -7.98 1.51 7.04
C ALA A 124 -8.26 1.05 5.60
N VAL A 125 -7.52 1.60 4.60
CA VAL A 125 -7.67 1.24 3.18
C VAL A 125 -7.26 -0.20 2.93
N SER A 126 -6.12 -0.64 3.49
CA SER A 126 -5.63 -2.00 3.26
C SER A 126 -6.57 -3.05 3.86
N VAL A 127 -7.10 -2.85 5.08
CA VAL A 127 -8.05 -3.82 5.64
C VAL A 127 -9.41 -3.78 4.95
N ALA A 128 -9.88 -2.59 4.51
CA ALA A 128 -11.11 -2.47 3.76
C ALA A 128 -10.98 -3.19 2.40
N SER A 129 -9.91 -2.93 1.65
CA SER A 129 -9.62 -3.64 0.39
C SER A 129 -9.42 -5.14 0.60
N GLY A 130 -8.83 -5.56 1.72
CA GLY A 130 -8.73 -6.96 2.11
C GLY A 130 -10.07 -7.61 2.36
N ALA A 131 -10.99 -6.91 3.03
CA ALA A 131 -12.36 -7.33 3.20
C ALA A 131 -13.12 -7.39 1.85
N ASP A 132 -12.90 -6.41 0.95
CA ASP A 132 -13.45 -6.41 -0.41
C ASP A 132 -12.96 -7.63 -1.22
N ALA A 133 -11.69 -8.01 -1.10
CA ALA A 133 -11.15 -9.22 -1.74
C ALA A 133 -11.79 -10.50 -1.18
N ILE A 134 -11.97 -10.59 0.15
CA ILE A 134 -12.63 -11.73 0.81
C ILE A 134 -14.09 -11.82 0.39
N THR A 135 -14.82 -10.71 0.42
CA THR A 135 -16.26 -10.68 0.10
C THR A 135 -16.51 -10.88 -1.41
N SER A 136 -15.59 -10.47 -2.26
CA SER A 136 -15.62 -10.79 -3.70
C SER A 136 -15.46 -12.29 -3.97
N ALA A 137 -14.69 -13.00 -3.14
CA ALA A 137 -14.55 -14.46 -3.23
C ALA A 137 -15.72 -15.20 -2.58
N LEU A 138 -16.30 -14.64 -1.52
CA LEU A 138 -17.36 -15.21 -0.69
C LEU A 138 -18.53 -14.22 -0.56
N PRO A 139 -19.41 -14.10 -1.59
CA PRO A 139 -20.45 -13.07 -1.65
C PRO A 139 -21.43 -13.03 -0.47
N PHE A 140 -21.62 -14.16 0.22
CA PHE A 140 -22.47 -14.20 1.44
C PHE A 140 -21.91 -13.40 2.61
N LEU A 141 -20.61 -13.05 2.60
CA LEU A 141 -19.96 -12.21 3.59
C LEU A 141 -20.06 -10.70 3.27
N HIS A 142 -20.55 -10.31 2.10
CA HIS A 142 -20.62 -8.90 1.69
C HIS A 142 -21.35 -7.99 2.70
N PRO A 143 -22.46 -8.40 3.35
CA PRO A 143 -23.10 -7.56 4.36
C PRO A 143 -22.21 -7.25 5.59
N PHE A 144 -21.17 -8.05 5.81
CA PHE A 144 -20.27 -7.97 6.96
C PHE A 144 -18.91 -7.36 6.61
N ASN A 145 -18.79 -6.65 5.49
CA ASN A 145 -17.53 -6.08 5.04
C ASN A 145 -16.88 -5.14 6.07
N LEU A 146 -17.67 -4.27 6.71
CA LEU A 146 -17.20 -3.36 7.76
C LEU A 146 -16.70 -4.13 9.00
N GLU A 147 -17.48 -5.12 9.45
CA GLU A 147 -17.13 -5.94 10.60
C GLU A 147 -15.84 -6.74 10.36
N ILE A 148 -15.68 -7.31 9.16
CA ILE A 148 -14.46 -8.02 8.76
C ILE A 148 -13.27 -7.05 8.81
N SER A 149 -13.40 -5.84 8.25
CA SER A 149 -12.36 -4.82 8.28
C SER A 149 -11.96 -4.46 9.71
N MET A 150 -12.94 -4.23 10.59
CA MET A 150 -12.67 -3.88 11.99
C MET A 150 -12.02 -5.05 12.77
N ILE A 151 -12.45 -6.28 12.52
CA ILE A 151 -11.83 -7.48 13.12
C ILE A 151 -10.37 -7.62 12.67
N LEU A 152 -10.06 -7.37 11.39
CA LEU A 152 -8.69 -7.39 10.91
C LEU A 152 -7.81 -6.35 11.63
N VAL A 153 -8.30 -5.12 11.84
CA VAL A 153 -7.55 -4.11 12.63
C VAL A 153 -7.31 -4.61 14.07
N LEU A 154 -8.34 -5.17 14.72
CA LEU A 154 -8.21 -5.67 16.09
C LEU A 154 -7.21 -6.83 16.19
N VAL A 155 -7.23 -7.75 15.24
CA VAL A 155 -6.28 -8.87 15.18
C VAL A 155 -4.85 -8.33 15.02
N LEU A 156 -4.62 -7.42 14.07
CA LEU A 156 -3.31 -6.80 13.85
C LEU A 156 -2.84 -6.01 15.07
N MET A 157 -3.73 -5.25 15.71
CA MET A 157 -3.45 -4.54 16.96
C MET A 157 -2.96 -5.51 18.06
N VAL A 158 -3.70 -6.59 18.31
CA VAL A 158 -3.34 -7.58 19.33
C VAL A 158 -2.01 -8.26 19.01
N MET A 159 -1.76 -8.63 17.74
CA MET A 159 -0.49 -9.22 17.30
C MET A 159 0.68 -8.26 17.57
N ASN A 160 0.53 -6.99 17.23
CA ASN A 160 1.57 -5.99 17.46
C ASN A 160 1.78 -5.66 18.94
N LEU A 161 0.70 -5.57 19.75
CA LEU A 161 0.81 -5.41 21.20
C LEU A 161 1.51 -6.59 21.89
N ARG A 162 1.35 -7.79 21.35
CA ARG A 162 2.09 -8.98 21.81
C ARG A 162 3.57 -8.96 21.44
N GLY A 163 4.00 -7.99 20.66
CA GLY A 163 5.38 -7.92 20.16
C GLY A 163 5.73 -9.10 19.27
N MET A 164 4.75 -9.70 18.60
CA MET A 164 4.98 -10.72 17.59
C MET A 164 5.59 -10.05 16.37
N ARG A 165 6.91 -9.89 16.39
CA ARG A 165 7.65 -9.48 15.21
C ARG A 165 7.57 -10.63 14.22
N GLU A 166 6.80 -10.42 13.17
CA GLU A 166 6.77 -11.38 12.08
C GLU A 166 8.18 -11.54 11.53
N SER A 167 8.63 -12.78 11.42
CA SER A 167 9.96 -13.00 10.84
C SER A 167 9.90 -12.61 9.36
N ALA A 168 11.01 -12.06 8.85
CA ALA A 168 11.12 -11.74 7.42
C ALA A 168 10.72 -12.92 6.51
N LYS A 169 10.95 -14.15 6.97
CA LYS A 169 10.58 -15.38 6.26
C LYS A 169 9.06 -15.60 6.20
N SER A 170 8.34 -15.26 7.27
CA SER A 170 6.88 -15.40 7.32
C SER A 170 6.20 -14.44 6.35
N LEU A 171 6.69 -13.20 6.26
CA LEU A 171 6.18 -12.18 5.34
C LEU A 171 6.48 -12.48 3.87
N MET A 172 7.52 -13.27 3.58
CA MET A 172 7.87 -13.62 2.21
C MET A 172 6.76 -14.42 1.52
N ILE A 173 6.08 -15.31 2.24
CA ILE A 173 5.08 -16.21 1.65
C ILE A 173 3.92 -15.43 1.03
N PRO A 174 3.17 -14.57 1.76
CA PRO A 174 2.04 -13.83 1.18
C PRO A 174 2.46 -12.86 0.07
N VAL A 175 3.61 -12.19 0.23
CA VAL A 175 4.07 -11.22 -0.77
C VAL A 175 4.46 -11.89 -2.07
N TYR A 176 5.27 -12.94 -2.03
CA TYR A 176 5.68 -13.65 -3.25
C TYR A 176 4.52 -14.45 -3.86
N LEU A 177 3.62 -15.01 -3.05
CA LEU A 177 2.42 -15.65 -3.56
C LEU A 177 1.55 -14.68 -4.36
N PHE A 178 1.37 -13.44 -3.85
CA PHE A 178 0.63 -12.40 -4.57
C PHE A 178 1.34 -11.97 -5.86
N ILE A 179 2.66 -11.73 -5.81
CA ILE A 179 3.42 -11.38 -7.01
C ILE A 179 3.29 -12.46 -8.08
N VAL A 180 3.54 -13.72 -7.71
CA VAL A 180 3.51 -14.84 -8.65
C VAL A 180 2.09 -15.05 -9.20
N SER A 181 1.07 -15.05 -8.34
CA SER A 181 -0.31 -15.24 -8.78
C SER A 181 -0.81 -14.11 -9.68
N THR A 182 -0.42 -12.86 -9.39
CA THR A 182 -0.77 -11.71 -10.24
C THR A 182 -0.04 -11.76 -11.57
N LEU A 183 1.27 -12.01 -11.57
CA LEU A 183 2.03 -12.13 -12.83
C LEU A 183 1.56 -13.31 -13.66
N PHE A 184 1.17 -14.42 -13.02
CA PHE A 184 0.55 -15.56 -13.70
C PHE A 184 -0.78 -15.16 -14.34
N LEU A 185 -1.66 -14.46 -13.59
CA LEU A 185 -2.94 -13.98 -14.12
C LEU A 185 -2.74 -13.06 -15.33
N LEU A 186 -1.81 -12.12 -15.26
CA LEU A 186 -1.48 -11.23 -16.36
C LEU A 186 -0.91 -11.99 -17.56
N GLY A 187 0.05 -12.87 -17.35
CA GLY A 187 0.67 -13.67 -18.40
C GLY A 187 -0.35 -14.58 -19.09
N PHE A 188 -1.25 -15.19 -18.33
CA PHE A 188 -2.31 -16.04 -18.87
C PHE A 188 -3.36 -15.23 -19.64
N GLY A 189 -3.74 -14.03 -19.14
CA GLY A 189 -4.61 -13.11 -19.87
C GLY A 189 -4.00 -12.66 -21.20
N PHE A 190 -2.72 -12.25 -21.21
CA PHE A 190 -2.01 -11.93 -22.46
C PHE A 190 -1.91 -13.14 -23.41
N PHE A 191 -1.66 -14.32 -22.89
CA PHE A 191 -1.67 -15.55 -23.72
C PHE A 191 -3.01 -15.78 -24.38
N GLN A 192 -4.13 -15.62 -23.66
CA GLN A 192 -5.47 -15.76 -24.22
C GLN A 192 -5.77 -14.71 -25.31
N ILE A 193 -5.29 -13.48 -25.15
CA ILE A 193 -5.38 -12.44 -26.19
C ILE A 193 -4.63 -12.86 -27.44
N LEU A 194 -3.38 -13.29 -27.31
CA LEU A 194 -2.53 -13.69 -28.42
C LEU A 194 -3.05 -14.92 -29.16
N THR A 195 -3.70 -15.83 -28.47
CA THR A 195 -4.30 -17.06 -29.07
C THR A 195 -5.73 -16.85 -29.57
N GLY A 196 -6.27 -15.63 -29.44
CA GLY A 196 -7.64 -15.31 -29.90
C GLY A 196 -8.77 -15.89 -29.02
N HIS A 197 -8.43 -16.43 -27.85
CA HIS A 197 -9.43 -16.95 -26.90
C HIS A 197 -10.11 -15.84 -26.08
N MET A 198 -9.52 -14.65 -26.00
CA MET A 198 -10.09 -13.47 -25.36
C MET A 198 -10.25 -12.37 -26.41
N PRO A 199 -11.42 -12.26 -27.06
CA PRO A 199 -11.67 -11.22 -28.05
C PRO A 199 -11.68 -9.85 -27.40
N TYR A 200 -11.36 -8.81 -28.20
CA TYR A 200 -11.47 -7.43 -27.76
C TYR A 200 -12.94 -7.07 -27.50
N ALA A 201 -13.29 -6.92 -26.23
CA ALA A 201 -14.68 -6.74 -25.81
C ALA A 201 -15.01 -5.28 -25.43
N ALA A 202 -14.02 -4.39 -25.34
CA ALA A 202 -14.25 -3.01 -24.90
C ALA A 202 -15.29 -2.26 -25.75
N THR A 203 -15.28 -2.41 -27.09
CA THR A 203 -16.27 -1.76 -27.96
C THR A 203 -17.67 -2.29 -27.78
N ALA A 204 -17.84 -3.58 -27.47
CA ALA A 204 -19.15 -4.20 -27.25
C ALA A 204 -19.82 -3.73 -25.94
N HIS A 205 -19.01 -3.50 -24.90
CA HIS A 205 -19.50 -3.13 -23.58
C HIS A 205 -19.49 -1.63 -23.32
N LEU A 206 -18.56 -0.87 -23.95
CA LEU A 206 -18.30 0.53 -23.61
C LEU A 206 -18.83 1.53 -24.66
N GLY A 207 -19.24 1.06 -25.84
CA GLY A 207 -19.64 1.92 -26.95
C GLY A 207 -18.46 2.68 -27.58
N GLN A 208 -18.77 3.78 -28.27
CA GLN A 208 -17.75 4.63 -28.92
C GLN A 208 -16.95 5.44 -27.88
N PRO A 209 -15.63 5.63 -28.10
CA PRO A 209 -14.82 6.46 -27.21
C PRO A 209 -15.36 7.88 -27.08
N ILE A 210 -15.44 8.38 -25.84
CA ILE A 210 -15.80 9.79 -25.60
C ILE A 210 -14.58 10.66 -25.86
N THR A 211 -14.70 11.61 -26.77
CA THR A 211 -13.63 12.55 -27.14
C THR A 211 -13.54 13.78 -26.23
N GLY A 212 -14.59 14.08 -25.47
CA GLY A 212 -14.70 15.28 -24.63
C GLY A 212 -14.71 15.01 -23.14
N VAL A 213 -13.62 14.44 -22.59
CA VAL A 213 -13.47 14.27 -21.13
C VAL A 213 -12.88 15.54 -20.53
N SER A 214 -13.50 16.06 -19.45
CA SER A 214 -12.99 17.26 -18.78
C SER A 214 -11.61 17.03 -18.15
N LEU A 215 -10.75 18.05 -18.18
CA LEU A 215 -9.44 17.99 -17.52
C LEU A 215 -9.56 17.64 -16.03
N ILE A 216 -10.60 18.14 -15.36
CA ILE A 216 -10.87 17.84 -13.94
C ILE A 216 -11.08 16.34 -13.72
N LEU A 217 -11.80 15.65 -14.61
CA LEU A 217 -12.03 14.21 -14.52
C LEU A 217 -10.73 13.44 -14.73
N ILE A 218 -9.90 13.84 -15.70
CA ILE A 218 -8.58 13.24 -15.94
C ILE A 218 -7.69 13.42 -14.73
N LEU A 219 -7.61 14.62 -14.15
CA LEU A 219 -6.81 14.89 -12.96
C LEU A 219 -7.31 14.08 -11.75
N ARG A 220 -8.63 13.99 -11.58
CA ARG A 220 -9.22 13.19 -10.50
C ARG A 220 -8.91 11.71 -10.65
N ALA A 221 -9.06 11.14 -11.85
CA ALA A 221 -8.74 9.75 -12.11
C ALA A 221 -7.23 9.47 -11.95
N PHE A 222 -6.36 10.37 -12.43
CA PHE A 222 -4.93 10.32 -12.22
C PHE A 222 -4.56 10.33 -10.73
N THR A 223 -5.13 11.27 -9.97
CA THR A 223 -4.88 11.37 -8.51
C THR A 223 -5.33 10.10 -7.79
N SER A 224 -6.51 9.58 -8.11
CA SER A 224 -7.02 8.33 -7.51
C SER A 224 -6.15 7.12 -7.87
N GLY A 225 -5.73 7.00 -9.14
CA GLY A 225 -4.82 5.94 -9.59
C GLY A 225 -3.42 6.04 -8.97
N SER A 226 -2.97 7.27 -8.67
CA SER A 226 -1.68 7.51 -8.02
C SER A 226 -1.63 7.00 -6.57
N ALA A 227 -2.76 6.64 -5.95
CA ALA A 227 -2.78 5.90 -4.69
C ALA A 227 -2.05 4.55 -4.78
N SER A 228 -1.83 4.01 -6.00
CA SER A 228 -0.99 2.83 -6.22
C SER A 228 0.50 3.04 -5.94
N LEU A 229 0.94 4.28 -5.74
CA LEU A 229 2.36 4.62 -5.55
C LEU A 229 2.75 4.81 -4.09
N THR A 230 1.84 4.53 -3.17
CA THR A 230 2.09 4.56 -1.73
C THR A 230 3.09 3.48 -1.32
N GLY A 231 3.82 3.70 -0.24
CA GLY A 231 4.81 2.75 0.27
C GLY A 231 6.13 2.69 -0.50
N VAL A 232 6.30 3.43 -1.61
CA VAL A 232 7.56 3.46 -2.39
C VAL A 232 8.70 4.04 -1.54
N GLU A 233 8.41 4.95 -0.62
CA GLU A 233 9.39 5.56 0.29
C GLU A 233 9.90 4.61 1.38
N ALA A 234 9.21 3.52 1.68
CA ALA A 234 9.56 2.61 2.77
C ALA A 234 10.99 2.07 2.66
N ILE A 235 11.47 1.81 1.44
CA ILE A 235 12.83 1.34 1.20
C ILE A 235 13.86 2.41 1.54
N SER A 236 13.58 3.69 1.28
CA SER A 236 14.48 4.79 1.61
C SER A 236 14.63 4.99 3.12
N ASN A 237 13.57 4.72 3.87
CA ASN A 237 13.56 4.78 5.34
C ASN A 237 14.35 3.62 5.96
N ALA A 238 14.37 2.47 5.29
CA ALA A 238 14.92 1.22 5.79
C ALA A 238 16.37 0.94 5.37
N VAL A 239 17.09 1.89 4.75
CA VAL A 239 18.48 1.72 4.30
C VAL A 239 19.41 1.15 5.38
N PRO A 240 19.35 1.57 6.68
CA PRO A 240 20.21 1.03 7.71
C PRO A 240 20.10 -0.50 7.92
N PHE A 241 18.93 -1.06 7.63
CA PHE A 241 18.64 -2.48 7.86
C PHE A 241 19.12 -3.41 6.73
N PHE A 242 19.67 -2.86 5.64
CA PHE A 242 20.19 -3.68 4.54
C PHE A 242 21.59 -4.23 4.84
N LYS A 243 21.90 -5.43 4.31
CA LYS A 243 23.26 -5.96 4.25
C LYS A 243 24.17 -5.02 3.43
N LYS A 244 25.46 -4.98 3.78
CA LYS A 244 26.46 -4.18 3.04
C LYS A 244 26.61 -4.69 1.59
N PRO A 245 26.77 -3.79 0.61
CA PRO A 245 26.71 -2.32 0.67
C PRO A 245 25.27 -1.79 0.75
N LYS A 246 24.89 -1.17 1.89
CA LYS A 246 23.51 -0.85 2.27
C LYS A 246 22.78 -0.01 1.21
N ALA A 247 23.30 1.15 0.85
CA ALA A 247 22.67 2.06 -0.12
C ALA A 247 22.50 1.43 -1.52
N LYS A 248 23.52 0.66 -1.99
CA LYS A 248 23.43 -0.02 -3.29
C LYS A 248 22.35 -1.10 -3.29
N ASN A 249 22.26 -1.86 -2.20
CA ASN A 249 21.25 -2.92 -2.04
C ASN A 249 19.84 -2.32 -1.93
N ALA A 250 19.66 -1.25 -1.15
CA ALA A 250 18.39 -0.53 -1.05
C ALA A 250 17.95 0.06 -2.41
N ALA A 251 18.85 0.75 -3.12
CA ALA A 251 18.55 1.32 -4.44
C ALA A 251 18.20 0.25 -5.50
N SER A 252 18.85 -0.93 -5.43
CA SER A 252 18.51 -2.07 -6.30
C SER A 252 17.14 -2.65 -5.96
N THR A 253 16.83 -2.81 -4.67
CA THR A 253 15.54 -3.32 -4.20
C THR A 253 14.41 -2.36 -4.58
N LEU A 254 14.61 -1.05 -4.43
CA LEU A 254 13.65 -0.04 -4.88
C LEU A 254 13.37 -0.15 -6.38
N PHE A 255 14.40 -0.29 -7.20
CA PHE A 255 14.23 -0.45 -8.65
C PHE A 255 13.46 -1.72 -9.01
N ILE A 256 13.78 -2.85 -8.39
CA ILE A 256 13.07 -4.12 -8.61
C ILE A 256 11.61 -4.00 -8.20
N MET A 257 11.34 -3.45 -7.01
CA MET A 257 9.98 -3.22 -6.52
C MET A 257 9.18 -2.35 -7.48
N SER A 258 9.73 -1.20 -7.89
CA SER A 258 9.05 -0.28 -8.80
C SER A 258 8.81 -0.90 -10.18
N SER A 259 9.72 -1.74 -10.66
CA SER A 259 9.54 -2.47 -11.93
C SER A 259 8.41 -3.49 -11.85
N ILE A 260 8.34 -4.25 -10.75
CA ILE A 260 7.24 -5.21 -10.52
C ILE A 260 5.91 -4.45 -10.38
N LEU A 261 5.87 -3.41 -9.55
CA LEU A 261 4.70 -2.56 -9.35
C LEU A 261 4.20 -1.97 -10.69
N GLY A 262 5.11 -1.39 -11.47
CA GLY A 262 4.79 -0.80 -12.76
C GLY A 262 4.28 -1.83 -13.78
N ALA A 263 4.90 -3.01 -13.84
CA ALA A 263 4.46 -4.10 -14.72
C ALA A 263 3.07 -4.60 -14.35
N MET A 264 2.80 -4.80 -13.04
CA MET A 264 1.49 -5.24 -12.56
C MET A 264 0.43 -4.17 -12.82
N PHE A 265 0.72 -2.90 -12.51
CA PHE A 265 -0.19 -1.78 -12.77
C PHE A 265 -0.54 -1.65 -14.26
N ALA A 266 0.48 -1.66 -15.12
CA ALA A 266 0.30 -1.59 -16.57
C ALA A 266 -0.51 -2.76 -17.10
N GLY A 267 -0.18 -3.98 -16.67
CA GLY A 267 -0.86 -5.20 -17.10
C GLY A 267 -2.33 -5.22 -16.69
N ILE A 268 -2.65 -4.89 -15.45
CA ILE A 268 -4.04 -4.82 -14.96
C ILE A 268 -4.83 -3.73 -15.69
N THR A 269 -4.24 -2.53 -15.85
CA THR A 269 -4.89 -1.42 -16.55
C THR A 269 -5.17 -1.80 -18.01
N PHE A 270 -4.21 -2.44 -18.69
CA PHE A 270 -4.38 -2.89 -20.07
C PHE A 270 -5.44 -3.98 -20.20
N LEU A 271 -5.39 -5.04 -19.36
CA LEU A 271 -6.37 -6.14 -19.42
C LEU A 271 -7.77 -5.64 -19.10
N ASN A 272 -7.93 -4.75 -18.12
CA ASN A 272 -9.22 -4.17 -17.82
C ASN A 272 -9.77 -3.34 -18.98
N TRP A 273 -8.90 -2.56 -19.64
CA TRP A 273 -9.27 -1.82 -20.84
C TRP A 273 -9.65 -2.78 -22.00
N TRP A 274 -8.91 -3.87 -22.18
CA TRP A 274 -9.16 -4.85 -23.23
C TRP A 274 -10.48 -5.59 -23.05
N THR A 275 -10.79 -6.02 -21.83
CA THR A 275 -12.00 -6.73 -21.48
C THR A 275 -13.22 -5.81 -21.33
N GLY A 276 -13.00 -4.53 -21.08
CA GLY A 276 -14.08 -3.56 -20.87
C GLY A 276 -14.87 -3.81 -19.58
N ILE A 277 -14.25 -4.43 -18.56
CA ILE A 277 -14.89 -4.70 -17.28
C ILE A 277 -15.24 -3.37 -16.60
N THR A 278 -16.51 -3.27 -16.18
CA THR A 278 -17.04 -2.12 -15.44
C THR A 278 -17.30 -2.49 -13.97
N PRO A 279 -17.30 -1.50 -13.06
CA PRO A 279 -17.55 -1.77 -11.65
C PRO A 279 -18.92 -2.40 -11.40
N HIS A 280 -18.96 -3.44 -10.59
CA HIS A 280 -20.17 -4.04 -10.06
C HIS A 280 -20.17 -3.97 -8.54
N ALA A 281 -21.30 -3.65 -7.93
CA ALA A 281 -21.42 -3.54 -6.48
C ALA A 281 -21.02 -4.85 -5.80
N GLY A 282 -20.12 -4.74 -4.82
CA GLY A 282 -19.71 -5.87 -3.98
C GLY A 282 -18.65 -6.80 -4.58
N VAL A 283 -18.14 -6.51 -5.78
CA VAL A 283 -17.08 -7.30 -6.42
C VAL A 283 -16.02 -6.40 -7.00
N THR A 284 -14.78 -6.55 -6.56
CA THR A 284 -13.66 -5.74 -7.08
C THR A 284 -13.41 -6.01 -8.56
N ILE A 285 -12.94 -5.00 -9.30
CA ILE A 285 -12.58 -5.15 -10.72
C ILE A 285 -11.50 -6.22 -10.90
N LEU A 286 -10.53 -6.25 -10.00
CA LEU A 286 -9.47 -7.26 -10.02
C LEU A 286 -10.03 -8.68 -9.86
N SER A 287 -11.06 -8.87 -9.02
CA SER A 287 -11.75 -10.15 -8.85
C SER A 287 -12.54 -10.55 -10.09
N GLN A 288 -13.27 -9.59 -10.70
CA GLN A 288 -14.01 -9.83 -11.94
C GLN A 288 -13.05 -10.25 -13.06
N MET A 289 -11.95 -9.53 -13.24
CA MET A 289 -10.91 -9.83 -14.23
C MET A 289 -10.28 -11.21 -13.99
N ALA A 290 -9.97 -11.55 -12.74
CA ALA A 290 -9.44 -12.87 -12.41
C ALA A 290 -10.43 -13.99 -12.73
N ARG A 291 -11.73 -13.78 -12.47
CA ARG A 291 -12.77 -14.76 -12.80
C ARG A 291 -12.95 -14.94 -14.30
N GLU A 292 -12.87 -13.87 -15.06
CA GLU A 292 -12.98 -13.90 -16.52
C GLU A 292 -11.79 -14.60 -17.18
N ILE A 293 -10.57 -14.28 -16.76
CA ILE A 293 -9.33 -14.85 -17.29
C ILE A 293 -9.19 -16.33 -16.91
N LEU A 294 -9.43 -16.70 -15.65
CA LEU A 294 -9.24 -18.07 -15.17
C LEU A 294 -10.42 -18.99 -15.50
N GLY A 295 -11.58 -18.41 -15.82
CA GLY A 295 -12.79 -19.16 -16.15
C GLY A 295 -13.44 -19.84 -14.95
N GLN A 296 -14.53 -20.59 -15.23
CA GLN A 296 -15.34 -21.28 -14.22
C GLN A 296 -15.03 -22.79 -14.12
N SER A 297 -13.99 -23.27 -14.79
CA SER A 297 -13.54 -24.65 -14.65
C SER A 297 -13.11 -24.95 -13.21
N TRP A 298 -13.04 -26.23 -12.84
CA TRP A 298 -12.57 -26.63 -11.51
C TRP A 298 -11.17 -26.07 -11.20
N ILE A 299 -10.24 -26.17 -12.13
CA ILE A 299 -8.87 -25.63 -11.99
C ILE A 299 -8.93 -24.10 -11.92
N GLY A 300 -9.70 -23.44 -12.80
CA GLY A 300 -9.86 -21.99 -12.80
C GLY A 300 -10.43 -21.47 -11.48
N SER A 301 -11.38 -22.19 -10.87
CA SER A 301 -11.94 -21.85 -9.56
C SER A 301 -10.91 -21.98 -8.43
N ILE A 302 -10.08 -23.01 -8.42
CA ILE A 302 -9.00 -23.14 -7.43
C ILE A 302 -8.01 -22.00 -7.57
N LEU A 303 -7.54 -21.69 -8.77
CA LEU A 303 -6.61 -20.59 -9.04
C LEU A 303 -7.20 -19.23 -8.64
N PHE A 304 -8.50 -19.03 -8.88
CA PHE A 304 -9.21 -17.82 -8.44
C PHE A 304 -9.20 -17.68 -6.91
N TYR A 305 -9.53 -18.72 -6.15
CA TYR A 305 -9.50 -18.64 -4.68
C TYR A 305 -8.09 -18.48 -4.14
N VAL A 306 -7.07 -19.11 -4.73
CA VAL A 306 -5.66 -18.89 -4.37
C VAL A 306 -5.27 -17.44 -4.62
N PHE A 307 -5.67 -16.86 -5.74
CA PHE A 307 -5.42 -15.46 -6.08
C PHE A 307 -6.09 -14.51 -5.07
N GLN A 308 -7.38 -14.71 -4.78
CA GLN A 308 -8.12 -13.89 -3.82
C GLN A 308 -7.55 -13.99 -2.41
N PHE A 309 -7.18 -15.20 -1.99
CA PHE A 309 -6.53 -15.41 -0.70
C PHE A 309 -5.17 -14.69 -0.63
N SER A 310 -4.36 -14.77 -1.69
CA SER A 310 -3.08 -14.07 -1.75
C SER A 310 -3.27 -12.54 -1.71
N THR A 311 -4.31 -12.03 -2.35
CA THR A 311 -4.68 -10.60 -2.34
C THR A 311 -5.09 -10.14 -0.93
N ALA A 312 -5.95 -10.89 -0.26
CA ALA A 312 -6.34 -10.57 1.12
C ALA A 312 -5.13 -10.63 2.08
N MET A 313 -4.26 -11.61 1.91
CA MET A 313 -3.06 -11.74 2.75
C MET A 313 -2.06 -10.61 2.56
N ILE A 314 -1.76 -10.20 1.31
CA ILE A 314 -0.82 -9.08 1.10
C ILE A 314 -1.38 -7.78 1.65
N LEU A 315 -2.69 -7.56 1.56
CA LEU A 315 -3.36 -6.39 2.12
C LEU A 315 -3.32 -6.37 3.66
N ALA A 316 -3.45 -7.53 4.31
CA ALA A 316 -3.24 -7.65 5.75
C ALA A 316 -1.78 -7.35 6.16
N VAL A 317 -0.80 -7.84 5.38
CA VAL A 317 0.62 -7.53 5.59
C VAL A 317 0.89 -6.04 5.37
N ALA A 318 0.29 -5.42 4.37
CA ALA A 318 0.39 -3.97 4.13
C ALA A 318 -0.17 -3.17 5.30
N ALA A 319 -1.35 -3.52 5.81
CA ALA A 319 -1.90 -2.89 7.02
C ALA A 319 -0.94 -3.02 8.22
N ASN A 320 -0.24 -4.16 8.35
CA ASN A 320 0.72 -4.37 9.43
C ASN A 320 1.94 -3.43 9.36
N THR A 321 2.31 -2.94 8.17
CA THR A 321 3.40 -1.94 8.04
C THR A 321 3.07 -0.64 8.77
N GLY A 322 1.80 -0.20 8.76
CA GLY A 322 1.35 0.95 9.53
C GLY A 322 1.56 0.77 11.04
N PHE A 323 1.32 -0.43 11.56
CA PHE A 323 1.54 -0.75 12.98
C PHE A 323 3.02 -0.73 13.40
N SER A 324 3.94 -0.81 12.45
CA SER A 324 5.38 -0.64 12.70
C SER A 324 5.83 0.82 12.53
N ALA A 325 5.33 1.49 11.50
CA ALA A 325 5.77 2.82 11.09
C ALA A 325 5.19 3.96 11.96
N PHE A 326 3.89 3.93 12.26
CA PHE A 326 3.22 4.96 13.07
C PHE A 326 3.81 5.09 14.48
N PRO A 327 4.02 4.01 15.27
CA PRO A 327 4.60 4.13 16.59
C PRO A 327 6.03 4.67 16.57
N MET A 328 6.83 4.30 15.56
CA MET A 328 8.20 4.78 15.43
C MET A 328 8.25 6.27 15.08
N LEU A 329 7.40 6.73 14.16
CA LEU A 329 7.30 8.16 13.82
C LEU A 329 6.80 8.97 15.01
N SER A 330 5.75 8.48 15.71
CA SER A 330 5.21 9.11 16.92
C SER A 330 6.28 9.26 18.01
N PHE A 331 7.11 8.22 18.22
CA PHE A 331 8.24 8.26 19.13
C PHE A 331 9.26 9.33 18.72
N ASN A 332 9.65 9.36 17.43
CA ASN A 332 10.63 10.34 16.95
C ASN A 332 10.12 11.79 17.10
N MET A 333 8.84 12.03 16.82
CA MET A 333 8.22 13.34 17.00
C MET A 333 8.08 13.71 18.49
N ALA A 334 7.78 12.74 19.36
CA ALA A 334 7.75 12.97 20.82
C ALA A 334 9.14 13.27 21.38
N LYS A 335 10.20 12.60 20.89
CA LYS A 335 11.60 12.91 21.22
C LYS A 335 11.97 14.34 20.84
N ASN A 336 11.44 14.84 19.74
CA ASN A 336 11.60 16.23 19.29
C ASN A 336 10.60 17.21 19.95
N LYS A 337 9.85 16.77 20.98
CA LYS A 337 8.85 17.56 21.74
C LYS A 337 7.63 18.05 20.91
N TYR A 338 7.32 17.40 19.80
CA TYR A 338 6.17 17.72 18.96
C TYR A 338 4.94 16.82 19.23
N MET A 339 5.12 15.77 20.03
CA MET A 339 4.03 14.88 20.47
C MET A 339 4.06 14.65 21.99
N PRO A 340 2.93 14.23 22.59
CA PRO A 340 2.85 13.95 24.03
C PRO A 340 3.88 12.93 24.50
N HIS A 341 4.35 13.07 25.74
CA HIS A 341 5.36 12.21 26.36
C HIS A 341 4.98 10.72 26.40
N MET A 342 3.69 10.41 26.41
CA MET A 342 3.18 9.03 26.42
C MET A 342 3.69 8.17 25.25
N TYR A 343 4.08 8.80 24.11
CA TYR A 343 4.64 8.07 22.95
C TYR A 343 6.11 7.71 23.10
N LEU A 344 6.81 8.23 24.14
CA LEU A 344 8.18 7.82 24.47
C LEU A 344 8.22 6.52 25.28
N GLU A 345 7.12 6.17 25.93
CA GLU A 345 7.06 5.03 26.83
C GLU A 345 6.93 3.72 26.06
N LYS A 346 7.80 2.77 26.35
CA LYS A 346 7.68 1.38 25.90
C LYS A 346 6.73 0.63 26.81
N GLY A 347 5.80 -0.11 26.21
CA GLY A 347 4.89 -0.99 26.94
C GLY A 347 5.60 -2.24 27.51
N ALA A 348 4.82 -3.09 28.17
CA ALA A 348 5.29 -4.30 28.88
C ALA A 348 6.09 -5.29 27.98
N ARG A 349 5.94 -5.21 26.67
CA ARG A 349 6.64 -6.05 25.68
C ARG A 349 7.59 -5.23 24.78
N MET A 350 8.15 -4.16 25.31
CA MET A 350 9.13 -3.27 24.68
C MET A 350 8.66 -2.60 23.36
N GLY A 351 7.38 -2.74 23.00
CA GLY A 351 6.76 -2.01 21.89
C GLY A 351 6.20 -0.66 22.35
N TYR A 352 6.05 0.28 21.45
CA TYR A 352 5.39 1.59 21.71
C TYR A 352 3.87 1.42 21.71
N SER A 353 3.34 0.83 22.79
CA SER A 353 1.93 0.39 22.90
C SER A 353 0.94 1.54 22.66
N ASN A 354 1.24 2.76 23.14
CA ASN A 354 0.37 3.91 22.95
C ASN A 354 0.25 4.29 21.45
N GLY A 355 1.34 4.18 20.69
CA GLY A 355 1.30 4.38 19.24
C GLY A 355 0.44 3.34 18.52
N ILE A 356 0.58 2.06 18.90
CA ILE A 356 -0.23 0.96 18.34
C ILE A 356 -1.72 1.17 18.62
N LEU A 357 -2.07 1.53 19.85
CA LEU A 357 -3.46 1.79 20.24
C LEU A 357 -4.06 2.99 19.52
N THR A 358 -3.30 4.10 19.43
CA THR A 358 -3.74 5.32 18.73
C THR A 358 -3.98 5.03 17.25
N LEU A 359 -3.09 4.29 16.60
CA LEU A 359 -3.24 3.88 15.21
C LEU A 359 -4.51 3.04 15.02
N ALA A 360 -4.71 2.02 15.86
CA ALA A 360 -5.87 1.14 15.76
C ALA A 360 -7.18 1.90 15.95
N ILE A 361 -7.25 2.76 16.98
CA ILE A 361 -8.43 3.61 17.22
C ILE A 361 -8.68 4.54 16.02
N GLY A 362 -7.64 5.18 15.48
CA GLY A 362 -7.75 6.04 14.31
C GLY A 362 -8.26 5.28 13.08
N ALA A 363 -7.70 4.11 12.79
CA ALA A 363 -8.12 3.28 11.67
C ALA A 363 -9.57 2.79 11.81
N ILE A 364 -9.96 2.31 13.01
CA ILE A 364 -11.36 1.90 13.28
C ILE A 364 -12.32 3.07 13.15
N THR A 365 -11.94 4.26 13.64
CA THR A 365 -12.75 5.48 13.50
C THR A 365 -12.96 5.84 12.03
N LEU A 366 -11.92 5.78 11.22
CA LEU A 366 -12.00 6.01 9.77
C LEU A 366 -12.91 4.97 9.09
N LEU A 367 -12.74 3.68 9.40
CA LEU A 367 -13.59 2.62 8.88
C LEU A 367 -15.06 2.84 9.24
N PHE A 368 -15.34 3.23 10.47
CA PHE A 368 -16.70 3.49 10.93
C PHE A 368 -17.34 4.70 10.20
N ILE A 369 -16.61 5.83 10.11
CA ILE A 369 -17.09 7.05 9.44
C ILE A 369 -17.39 6.78 7.97
N PHE A 370 -16.47 6.09 7.28
CA PHE A 370 -16.59 5.80 5.86
C PHE A 370 -17.29 4.46 5.55
N ARG A 371 -17.78 3.75 6.60
CA ARG A 371 -18.48 2.46 6.50
C ARG A 371 -17.69 1.38 5.76
N GLY A 372 -16.36 1.37 5.93
CA GLY A 372 -15.49 0.43 5.24
C GLY A 372 -15.43 0.63 3.71
N ASN A 373 -15.93 1.74 3.17
CA ASN A 373 -15.96 1.98 1.74
C ASN A 373 -14.60 2.49 1.24
N THR A 374 -13.91 1.66 0.50
CA THR A 374 -12.58 1.91 -0.06
C THR A 374 -12.58 3.12 -1.01
N GLU A 375 -13.61 3.29 -1.83
CA GLU A 375 -13.73 4.40 -2.79
C GLU A 375 -13.75 5.77 -2.10
N ARG A 376 -14.29 5.84 -0.87
CA ARG A 376 -14.36 7.08 -0.09
C ARG A 376 -13.08 7.33 0.72
N LEU A 377 -12.39 6.28 1.11
CA LEU A 377 -11.13 6.37 1.87
C LEU A 377 -9.94 6.78 0.99
N ILE A 378 -9.86 6.27 -0.25
CA ILE A 378 -8.70 6.46 -1.13
C ILE A 378 -8.42 7.92 -1.50
N PRO A 379 -9.40 8.80 -1.80
CA PRO A 379 -9.10 10.21 -2.06
C PRO A 379 -8.43 10.91 -0.87
N LEU A 380 -8.86 10.59 0.36
CA LEU A 380 -8.24 11.12 1.57
C LEU A 380 -6.84 10.56 1.77
N TYR A 381 -6.66 9.27 1.53
CA TYR A 381 -5.37 8.58 1.57
C TYR A 381 -4.37 9.21 0.60
N THR A 382 -4.79 9.48 -0.63
CA THR A 382 -3.94 10.11 -1.64
C THR A 382 -3.41 11.47 -1.17
N ILE A 383 -4.25 12.30 -0.54
CA ILE A 383 -3.81 13.58 0.02
C ILE A 383 -2.76 13.36 1.12
N GLY A 384 -2.99 12.42 2.03
CA GLY A 384 -2.06 12.07 3.11
C GLY A 384 -0.67 11.70 2.61
N VAL A 385 -0.59 10.94 1.52
CA VAL A 385 0.67 10.49 0.90
C VAL A 385 1.37 11.61 0.13
N PHE A 386 0.63 12.39 -0.67
CA PHE A 386 1.26 13.36 -1.57
C PHE A 386 1.84 14.58 -0.86
N ILE A 387 1.31 14.98 0.31
CA ILE A 387 1.88 16.08 1.09
C ILE A 387 3.33 15.78 1.51
N PRO A 388 3.63 14.66 2.22
CA PRO A 388 5.01 14.34 2.58
C PRO A 388 5.89 14.07 1.35
N PHE A 389 5.35 13.50 0.27
CA PHE A 389 6.09 13.32 -0.98
C PHE A 389 6.53 14.68 -1.56
N ALA A 390 5.62 15.61 -1.75
CA ALA A 390 5.91 16.93 -2.30
C ALA A 390 6.94 17.68 -1.44
N LEU A 391 6.77 17.65 -0.11
CA LEU A 391 7.70 18.31 0.81
C LEU A 391 9.09 17.66 0.80
N SER A 392 9.16 16.34 0.80
CA SER A 392 10.42 15.60 0.72
C SER A 392 11.16 15.86 -0.59
N GLN A 393 10.45 15.83 -1.71
CA GLN A 393 11.05 16.11 -3.03
C GLN A 393 11.53 17.56 -3.14
N THR A 394 10.76 18.52 -2.64
CA THR A 394 11.18 19.92 -2.56
C THR A 394 12.43 20.06 -1.66
N GLY A 395 12.47 19.36 -0.53
CA GLY A 395 13.65 19.30 0.32
C GLY A 395 14.89 18.76 -0.39
N MET A 396 14.72 17.71 -1.21
CA MET A 396 15.83 17.15 -2.01
C MET A 396 16.34 18.13 -3.08
N VAL A 397 15.45 18.87 -3.74
CA VAL A 397 15.87 19.92 -4.70
C VAL A 397 16.75 20.96 -3.99
N ILE A 398 16.34 21.42 -2.82
CA ILE A 398 17.13 22.40 -2.02
C ILE A 398 18.44 21.78 -1.55
N HIS A 399 18.44 20.51 -1.13
CA HIS A 399 19.65 19.77 -0.76
C HIS A 399 20.69 19.81 -1.88
N TRP A 400 20.29 19.45 -3.09
CA TRP A 400 21.19 19.43 -4.24
C TRP A 400 21.66 20.81 -4.70
N ILE A 401 20.79 21.83 -4.62
CA ILE A 401 21.19 23.22 -4.90
C ILE A 401 22.27 23.68 -3.90
N ARG A 402 22.16 23.29 -2.61
CA ARG A 402 23.18 23.66 -1.60
C ARG A 402 24.49 22.91 -1.74
N GLU A 403 24.44 21.68 -2.29
CA GLU A 403 25.63 20.84 -2.41
C GLU A 403 26.42 21.13 -3.71
N TYR A 404 25.74 21.51 -4.79
CA TYR A 404 26.34 21.70 -6.12
C TYR A 404 26.20 23.13 -6.67
N GLY A 405 25.48 24.03 -6.02
CA GLY A 405 25.32 25.45 -6.35
C GLY A 405 26.20 26.34 -5.49
#